data_4b27df6ece9f43e939718a9c937738f2
#
_entry.id   4b27df6ece9f43e939718a9c937738f2
#
_cell.length_a   1.000
_cell.length_b   1.000
_cell.length_c   1.000
_cell.angle_alpha   90.00
_cell.angle_beta   90.00
_cell.angle_gamma   90.00
#
_symmetry.space_group_name_H-M   'P 1'
#
loop_
_entity.id
_entity.type
_entity.pdbx_description
1 polymer ?
#
loop_
_entity_poly.entity_id
_entity_poly.type
_entity_poly.pdbx_seq_one_letter_code
_entity_poly.pdbx_strand_id
1 'polypeptide(L)'
;MFLFFLLISCINSKNILCDSYINNTNGFDILIMQFANHIEDIWGLNEILIAGPKDYVKYSNQYTVRSHINFSSGYIIIETISSNNLIKNLRKEIINILLMNDKNRSFLSFFYINKKLEVLNKEPFLYKQVLDNDNKPIFLKWQAARFADYLLSTHLKCRLSSNFRKIWSITIQLIPDHLSKRIQKYLDIVQNASRKYGVDQSLILSIIQIESSFNPYAISHADALGLMQVVQHSAGRDVFKMQGKWGQPSRIYLLDPENNINTGTAYLFMLQSIYLNGIINPISKRYAVISAYNSGVNSVLGVFSKNHNQALQMINSIKPDEVFHILYHNHPSLESRSYLYKVNSFFKNNYNIFSIEYR
;
A
#
# COMPACT_ATOMS: atom_id res chain seq x y z
N MET A 1 -11.76 -11.82 1.59
CA MET A 1 -12.49 -12.94 2.22
C MET A 1 -12.82 -14.06 1.23
N PHE A 2 -13.18 -13.80 -0.02
CA PHE A 2 -13.52 -14.86 -1.00
C PHE A 2 -12.29 -15.67 -1.50
N LEU A 3 -11.11 -15.06 -1.67
CA LEU A 3 -9.90 -15.79 -2.06
C LEU A 3 -9.31 -16.63 -0.91
N PHE A 4 -9.53 -16.22 0.33
CA PHE A 4 -9.09 -16.98 1.51
C PHE A 4 -9.89 -18.30 1.68
N PHE A 5 -11.17 -18.30 1.31
CA PHE A 5 -11.98 -19.54 1.27
C PHE A 5 -11.59 -20.47 0.11
N LEU A 6 -11.15 -19.95 -1.03
CA LEU A 6 -10.67 -20.74 -2.16
C LEU A 6 -9.32 -21.41 -1.86
N LEU A 7 -8.40 -20.74 -1.15
CA LEU A 7 -7.15 -21.34 -0.68
C LEU A 7 -7.39 -22.47 0.33
N ILE A 8 -8.35 -22.31 1.26
CA ILE A 8 -8.69 -23.35 2.25
C ILE A 8 -9.42 -24.54 1.58
N SER A 9 -10.25 -24.32 0.58
CA SER A 9 -10.94 -25.40 -0.13
C SER A 9 -10.02 -26.20 -1.07
N CYS A 10 -8.97 -25.59 -1.63
CA CYS A 10 -7.97 -26.30 -2.42
C CYS A 10 -7.03 -27.18 -1.56
N ILE A 11 -6.81 -26.83 -0.30
CA ILE A 11 -5.98 -27.63 0.61
C ILE A 11 -6.67 -28.93 1.04
N ASN A 12 -8.01 -28.94 1.12
CA ASN A 12 -8.78 -30.12 1.57
C ASN A 12 -9.25 -31.07 0.46
N SER A 13 -9.10 -30.71 -0.81
CA SER A 13 -9.49 -31.57 -1.93
C SER A 13 -8.29 -31.80 -2.86
N LYS A 14 -7.32 -32.59 -2.41
CA LYS A 14 -6.33 -33.17 -3.31
C LYS A 14 -7.04 -33.95 -4.42
N ASN A 15 -6.95 -33.49 -5.66
CA ASN A 15 -7.09 -34.21 -6.92
C ASN A 15 -8.30 -34.03 -7.83
N ILE A 16 -9.27 -33.13 -7.63
CA ILE A 16 -10.38 -33.04 -8.62
C ILE A 16 -10.69 -31.60 -9.14
N LEU A 17 -10.21 -30.55 -8.51
CA LEU A 17 -10.50 -29.17 -8.93
C LEU A 17 -9.30 -28.42 -9.53
N CYS A 18 -8.13 -29.03 -9.61
CA CYS A 18 -6.93 -28.38 -10.12
C CYS A 18 -6.97 -28.16 -11.64
N ASP A 19 -7.53 -29.11 -12.41
CA ASP A 19 -7.47 -29.08 -13.88
C ASP A 19 -8.39 -28.06 -14.56
N SER A 20 -9.49 -27.65 -13.92
CA SER A 20 -10.40 -26.65 -14.51
C SER A 20 -10.00 -25.19 -14.20
N TYR A 21 -9.19 -24.95 -13.18
CA TYR A 21 -8.70 -23.61 -12.81
C TYR A 21 -7.41 -23.22 -13.55
N ILE A 22 -6.62 -24.20 -13.97
CA ILE A 22 -5.32 -23.96 -14.65
C ILE A 22 -5.50 -23.26 -16.00
N ASN A 23 -6.64 -23.40 -16.64
CA ASN A 23 -6.89 -22.81 -17.96
C ASN A 23 -7.23 -21.31 -17.96
N ASN A 24 -7.41 -20.68 -16.79
CA ASN A 24 -7.77 -19.23 -16.68
C ASN A 24 -6.87 -18.43 -15.72
N THR A 25 -5.88 -19.04 -15.07
CA THR A 25 -4.91 -18.34 -14.22
C THR A 25 -3.75 -17.84 -15.08
N ASN A 26 -3.44 -16.53 -14.98
CA ASN A 26 -2.24 -16.03 -15.66
C ASN A 26 -0.98 -16.55 -14.93
N GLY A 27 0.16 -16.60 -15.64
CA GLY A 27 1.39 -17.17 -15.09
C GLY A 27 1.87 -16.55 -13.78
N PHE A 28 1.39 -15.35 -13.45
CA PHE A 28 1.66 -14.66 -12.18
C PHE A 28 0.94 -15.34 -11.00
N ASP A 29 -0.31 -15.73 -11.16
CA ASP A 29 -1.09 -16.40 -10.10
C ASP A 29 -0.50 -17.77 -9.78
N ILE A 30 -0.01 -18.49 -10.80
CA ILE A 30 0.70 -19.79 -10.65
C ILE A 30 1.98 -19.59 -9.82
N LEU A 31 2.77 -18.56 -10.12
CA LEU A 31 3.98 -18.24 -9.37
C LEU A 31 3.69 -17.86 -7.90
N ILE A 32 2.64 -17.09 -7.65
CA ILE A 32 2.22 -16.74 -6.31
C ILE A 32 1.77 -17.97 -5.53
N MET A 33 1.03 -18.89 -6.14
CA MET A 33 0.61 -20.15 -5.51
C MET A 33 1.82 -21.04 -5.17
N GLN A 34 2.76 -21.20 -6.10
CA GLN A 34 4.00 -21.97 -5.85
C GLN A 34 4.84 -21.34 -4.74
N PHE A 35 4.92 -20.03 -4.71
CA PHE A 35 5.61 -19.27 -3.68
C PHE A 35 4.95 -19.44 -2.31
N ALA A 36 3.62 -19.37 -2.23
CA ALA A 36 2.86 -19.56 -1.01
C ALA A 36 3.02 -20.98 -0.44
N ASN A 37 2.94 -22.00 -1.30
CA ASN A 37 3.15 -23.40 -0.90
C ASN A 37 4.55 -23.61 -0.32
N HIS A 38 5.57 -23.04 -0.95
CA HIS A 38 6.94 -23.16 -0.48
C HIS A 38 7.18 -22.45 0.87
N ILE A 39 6.53 -21.31 1.10
CA ILE A 39 6.55 -20.62 2.40
C ILE A 39 5.82 -21.45 3.46
N GLU A 40 4.70 -22.08 3.12
CA GLU A 40 3.94 -22.95 4.01
C GLU A 40 4.77 -24.13 4.50
N ASP A 41 5.49 -24.79 3.58
CA ASP A 41 6.38 -25.92 3.93
C ASP A 41 7.45 -25.51 4.95
N ILE A 42 7.95 -24.27 4.84
CA ILE A 42 9.03 -23.76 5.68
C ILE A 42 8.50 -23.19 7.01
N TRP A 43 7.44 -22.39 6.98
CA TRP A 43 6.94 -21.66 8.16
C TRP A 43 5.75 -22.35 8.85
N GLY A 44 4.96 -23.11 8.10
CA GLY A 44 3.67 -23.64 8.50
C GLY A 44 2.52 -22.71 8.13
N LEU A 45 1.35 -23.29 7.92
CA LEU A 45 0.15 -22.60 7.41
C LEU A 45 -0.22 -21.34 8.24
N ASN A 46 -0.18 -21.44 9.57
CA ASN A 46 -0.55 -20.36 10.47
C ASN A 46 0.50 -19.24 10.57
N GLU A 47 1.67 -19.42 9.96
CA GLU A 47 2.77 -18.46 9.98
C GLU A 47 2.96 -17.75 8.63
N ILE A 48 2.12 -18.04 7.64
CA ILE A 48 2.17 -17.35 6.36
C ILE A 48 1.77 -15.89 6.56
N LEU A 49 2.65 -14.98 6.14
CA LEU A 49 2.38 -13.54 6.16
C LEU A 49 2.34 -13.01 4.74
N ILE A 50 1.19 -12.49 4.35
CA ILE A 50 0.95 -11.86 3.05
C ILE A 50 0.84 -10.35 3.27
N ALA A 51 1.59 -9.58 2.47
CA ALA A 51 1.55 -8.13 2.57
C ALA A 51 0.19 -7.56 2.16
N GLY A 52 -0.39 -6.72 3.00
CA GLY A 52 -1.45 -5.79 2.61
C GLY A 52 -0.85 -4.49 2.04
N PRO A 53 -1.69 -3.55 1.55
CA PRO A 53 -1.19 -2.29 0.99
C PRO A 53 -0.37 -1.45 1.98
N LYS A 54 -0.62 -1.60 3.28
CA LYS A 54 0.09 -0.87 4.35
C LYS A 54 1.26 -1.64 4.94
N ASP A 55 1.57 -2.79 4.36
CA ASP A 55 2.63 -3.68 4.80
C ASP A 55 3.69 -3.86 3.72
N TYR A 56 4.93 -4.02 4.15
CA TYR A 56 6.00 -4.54 3.33
C TYR A 56 6.45 -5.87 3.91
N VAL A 57 6.34 -6.94 3.15
CA VAL A 57 6.77 -8.27 3.54
C VAL A 57 7.79 -8.78 2.55
N LYS A 58 8.91 -9.27 3.05
CA LYS A 58 9.99 -9.84 2.24
C LYS A 58 10.49 -11.13 2.89
N TYR A 59 10.55 -12.18 2.10
CA TYR A 59 11.23 -13.41 2.46
C TYR A 59 12.60 -13.45 1.80
N SER A 60 13.62 -13.85 2.54
CA SER A 60 15.02 -13.92 2.10
C SER A 60 15.70 -15.19 2.60
N ASN A 61 16.95 -15.43 2.19
CA ASN A 61 17.73 -16.59 2.60
C ASN A 61 16.98 -17.91 2.43
N GLN A 62 16.59 -18.22 1.19
CA GLN A 62 15.77 -19.40 0.87
C GLN A 62 14.48 -19.47 1.72
N TYR A 63 13.80 -18.34 1.86
CA TYR A 63 12.56 -18.14 2.62
C TYR A 63 12.65 -18.40 4.13
N THR A 64 13.83 -18.64 4.69
CA THR A 64 14.00 -18.89 6.13
C THR A 64 14.05 -17.62 6.98
N VAL A 65 14.21 -16.46 6.38
CA VAL A 65 14.18 -15.14 7.03
C VAL A 65 13.03 -14.32 6.47
N ARG A 66 12.25 -13.69 7.34
CA ARG A 66 11.13 -12.83 6.99
C ARG A 66 11.31 -11.45 7.60
N SER A 67 11.09 -10.42 6.80
CA SER A 67 11.01 -9.02 7.24
C SER A 67 9.62 -8.51 7.00
N HIS A 68 9.03 -7.87 7.99
CA HIS A 68 7.72 -7.23 7.93
C HIS A 68 7.81 -5.80 8.45
N ILE A 69 7.37 -4.83 7.64
CA ILE A 69 7.18 -3.45 8.06
C ILE A 69 5.68 -3.16 7.99
N ASN A 70 5.08 -2.75 9.11
CA ASN A 70 3.73 -2.22 9.11
C ASN A 70 3.80 -0.68 9.19
N PHE A 71 3.49 -0.03 8.08
CA PHE A 71 3.57 1.43 7.97
C PHE A 71 2.44 2.16 8.69
N SER A 72 1.33 1.50 8.95
CA SER A 72 0.21 2.08 9.69
C SER A 72 0.49 2.12 11.18
N SER A 73 0.96 1.00 11.74
CA SER A 73 1.23 0.85 13.17
C SER A 73 2.66 1.23 13.57
N GLY A 74 3.54 1.47 12.60
CA GLY A 74 4.89 1.98 12.85
C GLY A 74 5.84 0.99 13.51
N TYR A 75 5.89 -0.27 13.03
CA TYR A 75 6.86 -1.25 13.52
C TYR A 75 7.48 -2.07 12.38
N ILE A 76 8.65 -2.62 12.68
CA ILE A 76 9.39 -3.57 11.84
C ILE A 76 9.62 -4.83 12.65
N ILE A 77 9.30 -6.00 12.08
CA ILE A 77 9.63 -7.30 12.65
C ILE A 77 10.53 -8.04 11.67
N ILE A 78 11.66 -8.54 12.14
CA ILE A 78 12.57 -9.39 11.38
C ILE A 78 12.67 -10.71 12.09
N GLU A 79 12.31 -11.80 11.40
CA GLU A 79 12.21 -13.13 11.98
C GLU A 79 13.04 -14.15 11.18
N THR A 80 13.49 -15.20 11.86
CA THR A 80 14.08 -16.37 11.20
C THR A 80 13.69 -17.65 11.92
N ILE A 81 13.49 -18.70 11.12
CA ILE A 81 13.29 -20.08 11.62
C ILE A 81 14.58 -20.90 11.56
N SER A 82 15.64 -20.39 10.91
CA SER A 82 16.91 -21.09 10.77
C SER A 82 17.70 -21.00 12.07
N SER A 83 18.10 -22.14 12.62
CA SER A 83 19.07 -22.22 13.71
C SER A 83 20.50 -22.02 13.22
N ASN A 84 20.78 -22.38 11.96
CA ASN A 84 22.11 -22.23 11.37
C ASN A 84 22.37 -20.76 10.99
N ASN A 85 23.48 -20.21 11.47
CA ASN A 85 23.86 -18.82 11.22
C ASN A 85 22.79 -17.78 11.63
N LEU A 86 21.98 -18.09 12.65
CA LEU A 86 20.90 -17.25 13.17
C LEU A 86 21.28 -15.76 13.25
N ILE A 87 22.31 -15.44 14.02
CA ILE A 87 22.76 -14.07 14.28
C ILE A 87 23.20 -13.38 12.97
N LYS A 88 23.96 -14.12 12.14
CA LYS A 88 24.43 -13.60 10.84
C LYS A 88 23.28 -13.26 9.89
N ASN A 89 22.26 -14.12 9.84
CA ASN A 89 21.10 -13.94 8.99
C ASN A 89 20.24 -12.75 9.44
N LEU A 90 19.90 -12.67 10.72
CA LEU A 90 19.17 -11.54 11.28
C LEU A 90 19.95 -10.23 11.12
N ARG A 91 21.24 -10.23 11.45
CA ARG A 91 22.11 -9.05 11.29
C ARG A 91 22.09 -8.51 9.86
N LYS A 92 22.27 -9.40 8.89
CA LYS A 92 22.25 -9.04 7.46
C LYS A 92 20.91 -8.41 7.07
N GLU A 93 19.82 -9.02 7.50
CA GLU A 93 18.49 -8.53 7.11
C GLU A 93 18.10 -7.23 7.82
N ILE A 94 18.48 -7.03 9.08
CA ILE A 94 18.32 -5.75 9.80
C ILE A 94 19.02 -4.63 9.02
N ILE A 95 20.28 -4.83 8.62
CA ILE A 95 21.04 -3.85 7.84
C ILE A 95 20.35 -3.57 6.50
N ASN A 96 19.87 -4.61 5.81
CA ASN A 96 19.19 -4.47 4.52
C ASN A 96 17.91 -3.65 4.64
N ILE A 97 17.09 -3.89 5.67
CA ILE A 97 15.84 -3.16 5.89
C ILE A 97 16.10 -1.72 6.28
N LEU A 98 17.04 -1.46 7.18
CA LEU A 98 17.37 -0.10 7.61
C LEU A 98 17.92 0.77 6.48
N LEU A 99 18.60 0.17 5.51
CA LEU A 99 19.22 0.86 4.36
C LEU A 99 18.41 0.70 3.05
N MET A 100 17.20 0.15 3.12
CA MET A 100 16.35 0.05 1.93
C MET A 100 16.05 1.45 1.36
N ASN A 101 15.92 1.56 0.05
CA ASN A 101 15.50 2.80 -0.58
C ASN A 101 14.28 2.56 -1.48
N ASP A 102 13.51 3.61 -1.75
CA ASP A 102 12.26 3.57 -2.52
C ASP A 102 12.43 3.16 -4.00
N LYS A 103 13.65 3.24 -4.51
CA LYS A 103 14.01 2.79 -5.87
C LYS A 103 14.51 1.34 -5.94
N ASN A 104 14.75 0.70 -4.80
CA ASN A 104 15.01 -0.73 -4.75
C ASN A 104 13.69 -1.46 -5.07
N ARG A 105 13.41 -1.61 -6.33
CA ARG A 105 12.33 -2.41 -6.92
C ARG A 105 12.52 -3.89 -6.55
N SER A 106 12.48 -4.20 -5.27
CA SER A 106 12.78 -5.54 -4.75
C SER A 106 11.81 -6.60 -5.25
N PHE A 107 10.59 -6.22 -5.64
CA PHE A 107 9.69 -7.11 -6.36
C PHE A 107 10.24 -7.46 -7.76
N LEU A 108 10.91 -6.52 -8.43
CA LEU A 108 11.53 -6.77 -9.74
C LEU A 108 12.89 -7.42 -9.64
N SER A 109 13.60 -7.30 -8.52
CA SER A 109 14.86 -8.05 -8.33
C SER A 109 14.61 -9.55 -8.23
N PHE A 110 13.38 -9.97 -7.95
CA PHE A 110 12.96 -11.38 -8.03
C PHE A 110 12.97 -11.91 -9.48
N PHE A 111 12.67 -11.03 -10.44
CA PHE A 111 12.62 -11.40 -11.87
C PHE A 111 13.91 -11.04 -12.65
N TYR A 112 14.77 -10.18 -12.12
CA TYR A 112 16.00 -9.74 -12.79
C TYR A 112 17.24 -10.09 -11.96
N ILE A 113 17.68 -11.34 -12.10
CA ILE A 113 18.79 -11.95 -11.32
C ILE A 113 20.16 -11.29 -11.56
N ASN A 114 20.37 -10.41 -12.53
CA ASN A 114 21.70 -9.98 -12.97
C ASN A 114 21.88 -8.48 -13.30
N LYS A 115 21.42 -7.54 -12.47
CA LYS A 115 21.99 -6.19 -12.54
C LYS A 115 22.51 -5.74 -11.19
N LYS A 116 23.86 -5.61 -11.11
CA LYS A 116 24.60 -4.87 -10.08
C LYS A 116 24.04 -3.45 -10.08
N LEU A 117 23.05 -3.17 -9.18
CA LEU A 117 22.51 -1.84 -9.00
C LEU A 117 23.58 -1.01 -8.29
N GLU A 118 24.09 -0.03 -8.98
CA GLU A 118 24.93 1.02 -8.40
C GLU A 118 24.18 1.65 -7.23
N VAL A 119 24.75 1.50 -6.04
CA VAL A 119 24.33 2.19 -4.84
C VAL A 119 24.80 3.64 -4.97
N LEU A 120 24.02 4.45 -5.69
CA LEU A 120 24.12 5.90 -5.54
C LEU A 120 23.74 6.23 -4.10
N ASN A 121 24.48 7.12 -3.45
CA ASN A 121 24.29 7.66 -2.09
C ASN A 121 22.92 8.35 -1.95
N LYS A 122 21.85 7.56 -1.94
CA LYS A 122 20.47 8.06 -1.73
C LYS A 122 20.05 7.79 -0.30
N GLU A 123 19.29 8.71 0.23
CA GLU A 123 18.71 8.62 1.56
C GLU A 123 17.91 7.31 1.71
N PRO A 124 18.16 6.48 2.74
CA PRO A 124 17.37 5.29 3.02
C PRO A 124 15.91 5.65 3.21
N PHE A 125 14.99 4.77 2.79
CA PHE A 125 13.55 5.00 2.91
C PHE A 125 13.10 5.22 4.37
N LEU A 126 13.74 4.49 5.30
CA LEU A 126 13.45 4.58 6.73
C LEU A 126 14.29 5.64 7.48
N TYR A 127 15.08 6.45 6.75
CA TYR A 127 15.89 7.52 7.35
C TYR A 127 15.00 8.49 8.15
N LYS A 128 15.44 8.85 9.35
CA LYS A 128 14.68 9.65 10.32
C LYS A 128 13.37 9.02 10.81
N GLN A 129 12.98 7.83 10.37
CA GLN A 129 11.83 7.08 10.88
C GLN A 129 12.25 6.01 11.89
N VAL A 130 13.51 5.57 11.86
CA VAL A 130 14.15 4.72 12.85
C VAL A 130 15.35 5.47 13.41
N LEU A 131 15.48 5.45 14.74
CA LEU A 131 16.63 5.98 15.45
C LEU A 131 17.41 4.82 16.09
N ASP A 132 18.73 4.96 16.17
CA ASP A 132 19.58 4.00 16.89
C ASP A 132 19.46 4.16 18.42
N ASN A 133 20.19 3.36 19.17
CA ASN A 133 20.23 3.41 20.63
C ASN A 133 20.73 4.73 21.22
N ASP A 134 21.35 5.59 20.41
CA ASP A 134 21.80 6.94 20.79
C ASP A 134 20.82 8.03 20.31
N ASN A 135 19.61 7.64 19.86
CA ASN A 135 18.59 8.51 19.25
C ASN A 135 19.06 9.22 17.96
N LYS A 136 19.98 8.61 17.21
CA LYS A 136 20.48 9.16 15.96
C LYS A 136 19.88 8.46 14.74
N PRO A 137 19.56 9.19 13.66
CA PRO A 137 19.05 8.60 12.43
C PRO A 137 20.14 7.78 11.73
N ILE A 138 19.73 6.65 11.14
CA ILE A 138 20.60 5.69 10.49
C ILE A 138 20.65 5.97 8.99
N PHE A 139 21.85 6.34 8.52
CA PHE A 139 22.10 6.65 7.10
C PHE A 139 23.17 5.75 6.50
N LEU A 140 24.23 5.43 7.24
CA LEU A 140 25.40 4.71 6.76
C LEU A 140 25.39 3.25 7.18
N LYS A 141 26.02 2.39 6.37
CA LYS A 141 26.07 0.94 6.62
C LYS A 141 26.68 0.59 7.98
N TRP A 142 27.69 1.31 8.43
CA TRP A 142 28.31 1.04 9.73
C TRP A 142 27.37 1.41 10.90
N GLN A 143 26.53 2.45 10.75
CA GLN A 143 25.52 2.79 11.75
C GLN A 143 24.47 1.69 11.85
N ALA A 144 23.93 1.25 10.69
CA ALA A 144 22.98 0.14 10.64
C ALA A 144 23.58 -1.15 11.22
N ALA A 145 24.87 -1.42 10.96
CA ALA A 145 25.58 -2.58 11.51
C ALA A 145 25.71 -2.51 13.05
N ARG A 146 26.14 -1.37 13.59
CA ARG A 146 26.24 -1.15 15.04
C ARG A 146 24.88 -1.31 15.72
N PHE A 147 23.83 -0.72 15.15
CA PHE A 147 22.48 -0.85 15.70
C PHE A 147 21.95 -2.28 15.60
N ALA A 148 22.25 -3.02 14.53
CA ALA A 148 21.90 -4.43 14.41
C ALA A 148 22.57 -5.27 15.51
N ASP A 149 23.85 -5.03 15.81
CA ASP A 149 24.59 -5.73 16.87
C ASP A 149 23.99 -5.42 18.26
N TYR A 150 23.63 -4.17 18.53
CA TYR A 150 22.89 -3.77 19.73
C TYR A 150 21.56 -4.51 19.86
N LEU A 151 20.73 -4.51 18.81
CA LEU A 151 19.43 -5.19 18.84
C LEU A 151 19.55 -6.68 19.08
N LEU A 152 20.51 -7.33 18.44
CA LEU A 152 20.73 -8.77 18.59
C LEU A 152 21.21 -9.16 20.01
N SER A 153 21.95 -8.28 20.67
CA SER A 153 22.40 -8.53 22.05
C SER A 153 21.34 -8.24 23.11
N THR A 154 20.37 -7.34 22.83
CA THR A 154 19.44 -6.83 23.86
C THR A 154 17.97 -7.16 23.59
N HIS A 155 17.54 -7.32 22.34
CA HIS A 155 16.14 -7.40 21.95
C HIS A 155 15.76 -8.71 21.22
N LEU A 156 16.70 -9.67 21.11
CA LEU A 156 16.43 -10.96 20.49
C LEU A 156 15.40 -11.75 21.31
N LYS A 157 14.31 -12.13 20.67
CA LYS A 157 13.23 -12.94 21.26
C LYS A 157 13.10 -14.26 20.53
N CYS A 158 12.60 -15.27 21.23
CA CYS A 158 12.28 -16.58 20.67
C CYS A 158 10.85 -16.94 21.04
N ARG A 159 10.08 -17.42 20.05
CA ARG A 159 8.76 -18.02 20.26
C ARG A 159 8.66 -19.37 19.56
N LEU A 160 7.70 -20.17 19.92
CA LEU A 160 7.34 -21.37 19.19
C LEU A 160 6.21 -21.06 18.20
N SER A 161 6.32 -21.58 16.98
CA SER A 161 5.21 -21.62 16.03
C SER A 161 4.18 -22.68 16.43
N SER A 162 3.01 -22.68 15.76
CA SER A 162 2.01 -23.74 15.92
C SER A 162 2.55 -25.16 15.64
N ASN A 163 3.59 -25.27 14.82
CA ASN A 163 4.27 -26.52 14.48
C ASN A 163 5.52 -26.78 15.34
N PHE A 164 5.60 -26.19 16.53
CA PHE A 164 6.70 -26.31 17.48
C PHE A 164 8.08 -25.93 16.93
N ARG A 165 8.17 -25.18 15.85
CA ARG A 165 9.43 -24.62 15.32
C ARG A 165 9.79 -23.36 16.10
N LYS A 166 11.07 -23.20 16.44
CA LYS A 166 11.57 -21.97 17.06
C LYS A 166 11.64 -20.85 16.02
N ILE A 167 10.99 -19.73 16.32
CA ILE A 167 11.05 -18.50 15.54
C ILE A 167 11.76 -17.45 16.38
N TRP A 168 12.89 -16.97 15.88
CA TRP A 168 13.67 -15.91 16.50
C TRP A 168 13.33 -14.59 15.84
N SER A 169 13.12 -13.54 16.62
CA SER A 169 12.64 -12.25 16.13
C SER A 169 13.31 -11.07 16.80
N ILE A 170 13.44 -9.99 16.01
CA ILE A 170 13.76 -8.64 16.45
C ILE A 170 12.60 -7.73 16.05
N THR A 171 12.16 -6.89 16.98
CA THR A 171 11.15 -5.85 16.72
C THR A 171 11.79 -4.47 16.87
N ILE A 172 11.59 -3.61 15.90
CA ILE A 172 12.05 -2.22 15.87
C ILE A 172 10.82 -1.32 15.78
N GLN A 173 10.69 -0.34 16.66
CA GLN A 173 9.63 0.65 16.60
C GLN A 173 10.08 1.84 15.73
N LEU A 174 9.17 2.33 14.89
CA LEU A 174 9.35 3.62 14.24
C LEU A 174 9.07 4.74 15.26
N ILE A 175 9.63 5.91 15.01
CA ILE A 175 9.33 7.10 15.85
C ILE A 175 7.84 7.46 15.77
N PRO A 176 7.26 8.12 16.77
CA PRO A 176 5.83 8.46 16.78
C PRO A 176 5.38 9.29 15.58
N ASP A 177 6.23 10.21 15.07
CA ASP A 177 5.94 11.05 13.93
C ASP A 177 6.42 10.48 12.57
N HIS A 178 6.63 9.16 12.50
CA HIS A 178 7.07 8.47 11.27
C HIS A 178 6.19 8.75 10.04
N LEU A 179 4.87 8.95 10.27
CA LEU A 179 3.95 9.32 9.20
C LEU A 179 4.30 10.69 8.60
N SER A 180 4.54 11.70 9.45
CA SER A 180 4.93 13.04 9.01
C SER A 180 6.22 13.01 8.19
N LYS A 181 7.20 12.16 8.56
CA LYS A 181 8.44 11.97 7.78
C LYS A 181 8.17 11.39 6.39
N ARG A 182 7.23 10.45 6.27
CA ARG A 182 6.84 9.91 4.96
C ARG A 182 6.06 10.91 4.12
N ILE A 183 5.15 11.69 4.72
CA ILE A 183 4.42 12.77 4.03
C ILE A 183 5.43 13.74 3.41
N GLN A 184 6.38 14.25 4.19
CA GLN A 184 7.42 15.19 3.74
C GLN A 184 8.20 14.66 2.53
N LYS A 185 8.47 13.35 2.48
CA LYS A 185 9.20 12.71 1.36
C LYS A 185 8.50 12.85 0.01
N TYR A 186 7.17 12.87 0.01
CA TYR A 186 6.37 12.92 -1.22
C TYR A 186 5.69 14.28 -1.45
N LEU A 187 5.89 15.23 -0.55
CA LEU A 187 5.16 16.50 -0.55
C LEU A 187 5.34 17.29 -1.85
N ASP A 188 6.56 17.42 -2.36
CA ASP A 188 6.86 18.14 -3.61
C ASP A 188 6.15 17.50 -4.81
N ILE A 189 6.12 16.16 -4.87
CA ILE A 189 5.43 15.42 -5.94
C ILE A 189 3.92 15.67 -5.86
N VAL A 190 3.35 15.64 -4.66
CA VAL A 190 1.93 15.89 -4.43
C VAL A 190 1.57 17.32 -4.80
N GLN A 191 2.39 18.31 -4.44
CA GLN A 191 2.18 19.72 -4.81
C GLN A 191 2.22 19.93 -6.32
N ASN A 192 3.18 19.31 -7.00
CA ASN A 192 3.28 19.38 -8.44
C ASN A 192 2.05 18.78 -9.13
N ALA A 193 1.59 17.62 -8.67
CA ALA A 193 0.39 16.95 -9.15
C ALA A 193 -0.87 17.77 -8.86
N SER A 194 -1.00 18.31 -7.63
CA SER A 194 -2.10 19.21 -7.22
C SER A 194 -2.22 20.43 -8.15
N ARG A 195 -1.11 21.12 -8.40
CA ARG A 195 -1.10 22.28 -9.33
C ARG A 195 -1.43 21.89 -10.76
N LYS A 196 -0.89 20.76 -11.22
CA LYS A 196 -1.11 20.28 -12.60
C LYS A 196 -2.55 19.93 -12.89
N TYR A 197 -3.24 19.31 -11.94
CA TYR A 197 -4.59 18.79 -12.16
C TYR A 197 -5.69 19.58 -11.43
N GLY A 198 -5.35 20.60 -10.64
CA GLY A 198 -6.33 21.36 -9.86
C GLY A 198 -7.05 20.53 -8.80
N VAL A 199 -6.37 19.55 -8.20
CA VAL A 199 -6.90 18.71 -7.13
C VAL A 199 -6.33 19.17 -5.80
N ASP A 200 -7.17 19.27 -4.76
CA ASP A 200 -6.76 19.68 -3.43
C ASP A 200 -5.62 18.77 -2.87
N GLN A 201 -4.52 19.38 -2.46
CA GLN A 201 -3.35 18.71 -1.92
C GLN A 201 -3.71 17.83 -0.71
N SER A 202 -4.56 18.34 0.21
CA SER A 202 -4.97 17.61 1.39
C SER A 202 -5.81 16.38 1.02
N LEU A 203 -6.59 16.45 -0.06
CA LEU A 203 -7.33 15.30 -0.57
C LEU A 203 -6.37 14.22 -1.11
N ILE A 204 -5.36 14.60 -1.89
CA ILE A 204 -4.36 13.67 -2.42
C ILE A 204 -3.62 12.97 -1.28
N LEU A 205 -3.13 13.72 -0.29
CA LEU A 205 -2.45 13.17 0.90
C LEU A 205 -3.36 12.24 1.70
N SER A 206 -4.65 12.58 1.83
CA SER A 206 -5.63 11.75 2.55
C SER A 206 -5.87 10.42 1.84
N ILE A 207 -5.97 10.43 0.52
CA ILE A 207 -6.09 9.21 -0.30
C ILE A 207 -4.84 8.34 -0.11
N ILE A 208 -3.63 8.89 -0.27
CA ILE A 208 -2.37 8.13 -0.09
C ILE A 208 -2.29 7.50 1.31
N GLN A 209 -2.69 8.25 2.35
CA GLN A 209 -2.68 7.73 3.73
C GLN A 209 -3.62 6.54 3.89
N ILE A 210 -4.82 6.62 3.34
CA ILE A 210 -5.82 5.57 3.52
C ILE A 210 -5.52 4.37 2.63
N GLU A 211 -5.01 4.59 1.42
CA GLU A 211 -4.67 3.52 0.48
C GLU A 211 -3.44 2.71 0.93
N SER A 212 -2.35 3.38 1.27
CA SER A 212 -1.06 2.71 1.47
C SER A 212 -0.30 3.08 2.74
N SER A 213 -0.75 4.06 3.52
CA SER A 213 0.05 4.69 4.58
C SER A 213 1.43 5.16 4.08
N PHE A 214 1.46 5.69 2.86
CA PHE A 214 2.69 6.12 2.15
C PHE A 214 3.69 4.99 1.91
N ASN A 215 3.21 3.75 1.72
CA ASN A 215 4.02 2.62 1.30
C ASN A 215 4.19 2.63 -0.24
N PRO A 216 5.39 2.92 -0.80
CA PRO A 216 5.59 2.91 -2.25
C PRO A 216 5.59 1.51 -2.86
N TYR A 217 5.72 0.48 -2.03
CA TYR A 217 5.75 -0.93 -2.43
C TYR A 217 4.37 -1.59 -2.38
N ALA A 218 3.32 -0.83 -2.09
CA ALA A 218 1.98 -1.34 -1.87
C ALA A 218 1.43 -2.07 -3.09
N ILE A 219 0.95 -3.29 -2.87
CA ILE A 219 0.23 -4.10 -3.86
C ILE A 219 -0.95 -4.72 -3.12
N SER A 220 -2.16 -4.50 -3.64
CA SER A 220 -3.35 -5.12 -3.05
C SER A 220 -3.69 -6.46 -3.71
N HIS A 221 -4.57 -7.23 -3.07
CA HIS A 221 -5.11 -8.46 -3.65
C HIS A 221 -5.93 -8.22 -4.94
N ALA A 222 -6.44 -7.00 -5.13
CA ALA A 222 -7.15 -6.58 -6.34
C ALA A 222 -6.21 -5.98 -7.40
N ASP A 223 -4.91 -6.19 -7.28
CA ASP A 223 -3.86 -5.69 -8.19
C ASP A 223 -3.79 -4.17 -8.30
N ALA A 224 -4.19 -3.46 -7.24
CA ALA A 224 -3.96 -2.04 -7.10
C ALA A 224 -2.51 -1.78 -6.65
N LEU A 225 -1.86 -0.76 -7.20
CA LEU A 225 -0.42 -0.55 -7.14
C LEU A 225 -0.03 0.80 -6.56
N GLY A 226 1.01 0.80 -5.72
CA GLY A 226 1.74 1.98 -5.25
C GLY A 226 0.96 2.85 -4.26
N LEU A 227 1.44 4.07 -4.08
CA LEU A 227 0.99 5.01 -3.04
C LEU A 227 -0.51 5.30 -3.07
N MET A 228 -1.10 5.47 -4.25
CA MET A 228 -2.51 5.77 -4.45
C MET A 228 -3.32 4.55 -4.89
N GLN A 229 -2.76 3.35 -4.83
CA GLN A 229 -3.43 2.09 -5.18
C GLN A 229 -4.16 2.13 -6.52
N VAL A 230 -3.42 2.51 -7.57
CA VAL A 230 -3.98 2.64 -8.93
C VAL A 230 -4.08 1.27 -9.58
N VAL A 231 -5.27 0.92 -10.09
CA VAL A 231 -5.51 -0.32 -10.86
C VAL A 231 -5.22 -0.07 -12.33
N GLN A 232 -4.33 -0.90 -12.95
CA GLN A 232 -3.85 -0.73 -14.33
C GLN A 232 -4.97 -0.67 -15.35
N HIS A 233 -5.87 -1.67 -15.31
CA HIS A 233 -6.91 -1.89 -16.33
C HIS A 233 -8.19 -1.07 -16.13
N SER A 234 -8.25 -0.24 -15.10
CA SER A 234 -9.37 0.69 -14.83
C SER A 234 -8.86 2.13 -14.77
N ALA A 235 -8.64 2.70 -13.60
CA ALA A 235 -8.17 4.07 -13.42
C ALA A 235 -6.90 4.39 -14.23
N GLY A 236 -5.93 3.47 -14.27
CA GLY A 236 -4.70 3.63 -15.04
C GLY A 236 -4.96 3.76 -16.55
N ARG A 237 -5.80 2.89 -17.11
CA ARG A 237 -6.19 2.91 -18.51
C ARG A 237 -7.00 4.17 -18.85
N ASP A 238 -7.93 4.57 -17.99
CA ASP A 238 -8.74 5.76 -18.21
C ASP A 238 -7.88 7.02 -18.25
N VAL A 239 -6.91 7.15 -17.35
CA VAL A 239 -5.94 8.24 -17.35
C VAL A 239 -5.05 8.21 -18.60
N PHE A 240 -4.57 7.05 -19.04
CA PHE A 240 -3.80 6.95 -20.28
C PHE A 240 -4.61 7.41 -21.48
N LYS A 241 -5.87 6.97 -21.58
CA LYS A 241 -6.79 7.40 -22.65
C LYS A 241 -7.00 8.92 -22.61
N MET A 242 -7.25 9.50 -21.44
CA MET A 242 -7.38 10.95 -21.28
C MET A 242 -6.13 11.71 -21.74
N GLN A 243 -4.94 11.12 -21.52
CA GLN A 243 -3.66 11.70 -21.94
C GLN A 243 -3.29 11.41 -23.40
N GLY A 244 -4.18 10.80 -24.20
CA GLY A 244 -3.89 10.40 -25.58
C GLY A 244 -2.90 9.25 -25.73
N LYS A 245 -2.64 8.47 -24.65
CA LYS A 245 -1.76 7.32 -24.66
C LYS A 245 -2.52 6.04 -24.94
N TRP A 246 -1.89 5.11 -25.67
CA TRP A 246 -2.44 3.79 -25.96
C TRP A 246 -2.23 2.82 -24.80
N GLY A 247 -3.20 1.91 -24.59
CA GLY A 247 -3.10 0.81 -23.64
C GLY A 247 -3.32 1.25 -22.19
N GLN A 248 -2.49 0.71 -21.29
CA GLN A 248 -2.54 0.96 -19.85
C GLN A 248 -1.11 1.09 -19.27
N PRO A 249 -0.93 1.77 -18.13
CA PRO A 249 0.38 1.85 -17.49
C PRO A 249 0.89 0.47 -17.09
N SER A 250 2.20 0.24 -17.19
CA SER A 250 2.81 -1.00 -16.69
C SER A 250 2.86 -1.00 -15.15
N ARG A 251 3.02 -2.20 -14.54
CA ARG A 251 3.23 -2.32 -13.09
C ARG A 251 4.45 -1.53 -12.62
N ILE A 252 5.54 -1.57 -13.37
CA ILE A 252 6.76 -0.83 -13.09
C ILE A 252 6.50 0.68 -13.08
N TYR A 253 5.73 1.17 -14.04
CA TYR A 253 5.32 2.57 -14.10
C TYR A 253 4.52 2.99 -12.87
N LEU A 254 3.56 2.18 -12.43
CA LEU A 254 2.72 2.48 -11.26
C LEU A 254 3.40 2.23 -9.91
N LEU A 255 4.49 1.48 -9.85
CA LEU A 255 5.30 1.34 -8.64
C LEU A 255 6.35 2.45 -8.48
N ASP A 256 6.50 3.34 -9.48
CA ASP A 256 7.26 4.57 -9.34
C ASP A 256 6.40 5.62 -8.62
N PRO A 257 6.87 6.22 -7.50
CA PRO A 257 6.08 7.15 -6.70
C PRO A 257 5.55 8.36 -7.47
N GLU A 258 6.36 8.97 -8.33
CA GLU A 258 5.96 10.15 -9.10
C GLU A 258 4.89 9.81 -10.12
N ASN A 259 5.10 8.74 -10.89
CA ASN A 259 4.12 8.27 -11.86
C ASN A 259 2.80 7.85 -11.20
N ASN A 260 2.88 7.21 -10.03
CA ASN A 260 1.71 6.75 -9.27
C ASN A 260 0.87 7.94 -8.78
N ILE A 261 1.50 8.90 -8.10
CA ILE A 261 0.82 10.11 -7.60
C ILE A 261 0.24 10.91 -8.76
N ASN A 262 0.98 11.10 -9.86
CA ASN A 262 0.47 11.78 -11.04
C ASN A 262 -0.74 11.05 -11.64
N THR A 263 -0.72 9.73 -11.75
CA THR A 263 -1.83 8.95 -12.32
C THR A 263 -3.05 8.96 -11.40
N GLY A 264 -2.88 8.73 -10.10
CA GLY A 264 -3.96 8.76 -9.12
C GLY A 264 -4.61 10.16 -9.02
N THR A 265 -3.80 11.22 -9.04
CA THR A 265 -4.30 12.61 -9.05
C THR A 265 -5.02 12.95 -10.34
N ALA A 266 -4.52 12.49 -11.49
CA ALA A 266 -5.22 12.65 -12.78
C ALA A 266 -6.59 11.94 -12.76
N TYR A 267 -6.69 10.78 -12.13
CA TYR A 267 -7.97 10.09 -11.97
C TYR A 267 -8.92 10.83 -11.03
N LEU A 268 -8.42 11.42 -9.92
CA LEU A 268 -9.23 12.31 -9.08
C LEU A 268 -9.75 13.53 -9.87
N PHE A 269 -8.92 14.13 -10.72
CA PHE A 269 -9.36 15.18 -11.64
C PHE A 269 -10.49 14.70 -12.56
N MET A 270 -10.37 13.51 -13.16
CA MET A 270 -11.43 12.93 -13.99
C MET A 270 -12.73 12.73 -13.21
N LEU A 271 -12.65 12.23 -11.99
CA LEU A 271 -13.81 12.05 -11.12
C LEU A 271 -14.52 13.38 -10.86
N GLN A 272 -13.79 14.44 -10.48
CA GLN A 272 -14.40 15.72 -10.10
C GLN A 272 -14.85 16.57 -11.30
N SER A 273 -14.14 16.50 -12.43
CA SER A 273 -14.31 17.44 -13.52
C SER A 273 -14.96 16.84 -14.78
N ILE A 274 -14.99 15.51 -14.89
CA ILE A 274 -15.59 14.81 -16.03
C ILE A 274 -16.80 13.98 -15.56
N TYR A 275 -16.59 13.02 -14.66
CA TYR A 275 -17.63 12.04 -14.31
C TYR A 275 -18.70 12.58 -13.36
N LEU A 276 -18.30 13.43 -12.39
CA LEU A 276 -19.17 14.00 -11.37
C LEU A 276 -19.29 15.53 -11.48
N ASN A 277 -19.04 16.09 -12.68
CA ASN A 277 -19.12 17.53 -12.95
C ASN A 277 -20.51 18.12 -12.67
N GLY A 278 -21.58 17.34 -12.83
CA GLY A 278 -22.96 17.74 -12.56
C GLY A 278 -23.30 17.96 -11.07
N ILE A 279 -22.43 17.59 -10.13
CA ILE A 279 -22.62 17.93 -8.70
C ILE A 279 -22.16 19.37 -8.49
N ILE A 280 -23.07 20.24 -8.03
CA ILE A 280 -22.82 21.68 -7.90
C ILE A 280 -22.07 22.00 -6.61
N ASN A 281 -22.56 21.49 -5.47
CA ASN A 281 -21.97 21.79 -4.17
C ASN A 281 -20.57 21.13 -4.02
N PRO A 282 -19.50 21.91 -3.73
CA PRO A 282 -18.13 21.39 -3.69
C PRO A 282 -17.89 20.36 -2.58
N ILE A 283 -18.62 20.45 -1.45
CA ILE A 283 -18.50 19.52 -0.34
C ILE A 283 -19.17 18.19 -0.71
N SER A 284 -20.40 18.23 -1.26
CA SER A 284 -21.09 17.04 -1.77
C SER A 284 -20.29 16.35 -2.88
N LYS A 285 -19.69 17.15 -3.79
CA LYS A 285 -18.81 16.64 -4.86
C LYS A 285 -17.60 15.92 -4.26
N ARG A 286 -16.93 16.49 -3.25
CA ARG A 286 -15.79 15.84 -2.57
C ARG A 286 -16.18 14.48 -1.97
N TYR A 287 -17.32 14.38 -1.29
CA TYR A 287 -17.79 13.10 -0.76
C TYR A 287 -18.05 12.06 -1.85
N ALA A 288 -18.70 12.47 -2.93
CA ALA A 288 -18.93 11.61 -4.08
C ALA A 288 -17.62 11.18 -4.76
N VAL A 289 -16.64 12.09 -4.92
CA VAL A 289 -15.31 11.80 -5.48
C VAL A 289 -14.53 10.82 -4.60
N ILE A 290 -14.52 11.02 -3.28
CA ILE A 290 -13.86 10.09 -2.34
C ILE A 290 -14.47 8.69 -2.48
N SER A 291 -15.80 8.58 -2.43
CA SER A 291 -16.48 7.28 -2.56
C SER A 291 -16.24 6.66 -3.93
N ALA A 292 -16.27 7.45 -5.02
CA ALA A 292 -16.08 6.96 -6.38
C ALA A 292 -14.65 6.51 -6.67
N TYR A 293 -13.66 7.09 -5.98
CA TYR A 293 -12.28 6.63 -6.09
C TYR A 293 -12.13 5.15 -5.68
N ASN A 294 -12.81 4.75 -4.61
CA ASN A 294 -12.79 3.37 -4.11
C ASN A 294 -13.77 2.44 -4.85
N SER A 295 -15.02 2.87 -5.09
CA SER A 295 -16.09 1.98 -5.57
C SER A 295 -16.56 2.22 -7.00
N GLY A 296 -16.04 3.26 -7.64
CA GLY A 296 -16.45 3.69 -8.98
C GLY A 296 -17.71 4.57 -8.99
N VAL A 297 -17.83 5.37 -10.05
CA VAL A 297 -18.89 6.38 -10.21
C VAL A 297 -20.30 5.77 -10.22
N ASN A 298 -20.48 4.66 -10.95
CA ASN A 298 -21.79 4.00 -11.07
C ASN A 298 -22.31 3.50 -9.72
N SER A 299 -21.42 2.98 -8.85
CA SER A 299 -21.78 2.53 -7.52
C SER A 299 -22.24 3.70 -6.65
N VAL A 300 -21.56 4.84 -6.72
CA VAL A 300 -21.88 6.04 -5.94
C VAL A 300 -23.21 6.66 -6.40
N LEU A 301 -23.39 6.87 -7.70
CA LEU A 301 -24.65 7.43 -8.23
C LEU A 301 -25.82 6.48 -7.99
N GLY A 302 -25.58 5.17 -8.09
CA GLY A 302 -26.59 4.13 -7.84
C GLY A 302 -27.17 4.11 -6.41
N VAL A 303 -26.45 4.70 -5.44
CA VAL A 303 -26.96 4.88 -4.07
C VAL A 303 -28.16 5.86 -4.02
N PHE A 304 -28.15 6.85 -4.93
CA PHE A 304 -29.20 7.88 -4.98
C PHE A 304 -30.29 7.52 -5.98
N SER A 305 -29.95 7.05 -7.19
CA SER A 305 -30.90 6.59 -8.20
C SER A 305 -30.23 5.67 -9.21
N LYS A 306 -31.00 4.74 -9.81
CA LYS A 306 -30.54 3.95 -10.97
C LYS A 306 -30.32 4.82 -12.22
N ASN A 307 -31.00 5.96 -12.32
CA ASN A 307 -30.80 6.93 -13.39
C ASN A 307 -29.79 7.99 -12.96
N HIS A 308 -28.69 8.14 -13.71
CA HIS A 308 -27.60 9.06 -13.39
C HIS A 308 -28.04 10.53 -13.28
N ASN A 309 -28.93 11.00 -14.18
CA ASN A 309 -29.43 12.38 -14.13
C ASN A 309 -30.29 12.62 -12.87
N GLN A 310 -31.13 11.68 -12.52
CA GLN A 310 -31.91 11.76 -11.28
C GLN A 310 -31.01 11.69 -10.03
N ALA A 311 -29.97 10.86 -10.06
CA ALA A 311 -28.99 10.80 -8.97
C ALA A 311 -28.31 12.17 -8.75
N LEU A 312 -27.86 12.83 -9.82
CA LEU A 312 -27.26 14.17 -9.76
C LEU A 312 -28.28 15.21 -9.25
N GLN A 313 -29.52 15.17 -9.71
CA GLN A 313 -30.58 16.05 -9.22
C GLN A 313 -30.83 15.85 -7.72
N MET A 314 -30.92 14.60 -7.26
CA MET A 314 -31.10 14.28 -5.85
C MET A 314 -29.92 14.78 -5.00
N ILE A 315 -28.67 14.52 -5.42
CA ILE A 315 -27.48 15.01 -4.72
C ILE A 315 -27.47 16.55 -4.61
N ASN A 316 -27.91 17.25 -5.65
CA ASN A 316 -27.96 18.71 -5.67
C ASN A 316 -29.13 19.31 -4.89
N SER A 317 -30.17 18.52 -4.59
CA SER A 317 -31.36 18.98 -3.86
C SER A 317 -31.22 18.88 -2.34
N ILE A 318 -30.23 18.14 -1.83
CA ILE A 318 -30.05 17.88 -0.40
C ILE A 318 -28.76 18.54 0.13
N LYS A 319 -28.67 18.68 1.45
CA LYS A 319 -27.49 19.26 2.12
C LYS A 319 -26.29 18.32 2.03
N PRO A 320 -25.04 18.86 2.05
CA PRO A 320 -23.83 18.04 2.03
C PRO A 320 -23.76 16.97 3.13
N ASP A 321 -24.22 17.28 4.35
CA ASP A 321 -24.22 16.32 5.44
C ASP A 321 -25.18 15.15 5.19
N GLU A 322 -26.30 15.39 4.49
CA GLU A 322 -27.23 14.34 4.05
C GLU A 322 -26.60 13.48 2.96
N VAL A 323 -25.87 14.08 2.01
CA VAL A 323 -25.11 13.33 1.00
C VAL A 323 -24.08 12.41 1.66
N PHE A 324 -23.32 12.95 2.64
CA PHE A 324 -22.38 12.12 3.41
C PHE A 324 -23.09 10.98 4.12
N HIS A 325 -24.20 11.27 4.81
CA HIS A 325 -24.95 10.29 5.57
C HIS A 325 -25.51 9.16 4.67
N ILE A 326 -26.07 9.51 3.52
CA ILE A 326 -26.59 8.55 2.56
C ILE A 326 -25.46 7.65 2.03
N LEU A 327 -24.32 8.21 1.62
CA LEU A 327 -23.17 7.44 1.14
C LEU A 327 -22.60 6.55 2.25
N TYR A 328 -22.52 7.04 3.48
CA TYR A 328 -21.97 6.31 4.61
C TYR A 328 -22.88 5.14 5.08
N HIS A 329 -24.19 5.29 5.04
CA HIS A 329 -25.12 4.27 5.54
C HIS A 329 -25.69 3.38 4.44
N ASN A 330 -25.95 3.90 3.24
CA ASN A 330 -26.69 3.20 2.20
C ASN A 330 -25.84 2.62 1.08
N HIS A 331 -24.53 2.98 1.01
CA HIS A 331 -23.65 2.37 0.01
C HIS A 331 -23.57 0.85 0.21
N PRO A 332 -23.70 0.00 -0.84
CA PRO A 332 -23.77 -1.46 -0.67
C PRO A 332 -22.46 -2.05 -0.11
N SER A 333 -21.31 -1.46 -0.41
CA SER A 333 -19.99 -1.90 0.11
C SER A 333 -19.70 -1.30 1.47
N LEU A 334 -19.50 -2.13 2.49
CA LEU A 334 -19.03 -1.71 3.81
C LEU A 334 -17.63 -1.10 3.76
N GLU A 335 -16.79 -1.59 2.86
CA GLU A 335 -15.46 -1.04 2.62
C GLU A 335 -15.55 0.42 2.18
N SER A 336 -16.40 0.74 1.18
CA SER A 336 -16.58 2.09 0.67
C SER A 336 -17.17 3.04 1.70
N ARG A 337 -18.08 2.57 2.56
CA ARG A 337 -18.57 3.33 3.71
C ARG A 337 -17.43 3.72 4.65
N SER A 338 -16.63 2.74 5.05
CA SER A 338 -15.45 2.95 5.91
C SER A 338 -14.40 3.84 5.24
N TYR A 339 -14.22 3.69 3.92
CA TYR A 339 -13.28 4.47 3.13
C TYR A 339 -13.64 5.97 3.14
N LEU A 340 -14.89 6.31 2.81
CA LEU A 340 -15.38 7.68 2.84
C LEU A 340 -15.15 8.34 4.21
N TYR A 341 -15.50 7.63 5.28
CA TYR A 341 -15.31 8.14 6.64
C TYR A 341 -13.84 8.40 6.95
N LYS A 342 -12.95 7.43 6.68
CA LYS A 342 -11.52 7.52 7.00
C LYS A 342 -10.84 8.65 6.21
N VAL A 343 -11.09 8.73 4.89
CA VAL A 343 -10.49 9.77 4.04
C VAL A 343 -10.97 11.15 4.47
N ASN A 344 -12.28 11.32 4.69
CA ASN A 344 -12.85 12.60 5.09
C ASN A 344 -12.38 13.03 6.49
N SER A 345 -12.23 12.09 7.43
CA SER A 345 -11.71 12.38 8.77
C SER A 345 -10.25 12.81 8.72
N PHE A 346 -9.41 12.11 7.96
CA PHE A 346 -8.01 12.49 7.78
C PHE A 346 -7.88 13.85 7.08
N PHE A 347 -8.68 14.08 6.04
CA PHE A 347 -8.74 15.36 5.34
C PHE A 347 -9.06 16.51 6.30
N LYS A 348 -10.13 16.41 7.12
CA LYS A 348 -10.53 17.44 8.07
C LYS A 348 -9.45 17.72 9.12
N ASN A 349 -8.85 16.68 9.67
CA ASN A 349 -7.84 16.80 10.73
C ASN A 349 -6.53 17.44 10.25
N ASN A 350 -6.17 17.25 8.98
CA ASN A 350 -4.89 17.69 8.45
C ASN A 350 -5.00 18.89 7.50
N TYR A 351 -6.22 19.31 7.16
CA TYR A 351 -6.44 20.44 6.24
C TYR A 351 -5.72 21.71 6.72
N ASN A 352 -5.82 22.04 8.00
CA ASN A 352 -5.17 23.20 8.59
C ASN A 352 -3.64 23.09 8.64
N ILE A 353 -3.09 21.89 8.83
CA ILE A 353 -1.64 21.68 8.87
C ILE A 353 -1.02 21.92 7.50
N PHE A 354 -1.66 21.43 6.45
CA PHE A 354 -1.16 21.54 5.07
C PHE A 354 -1.49 22.89 4.43
N SER A 355 -2.48 23.65 4.95
CA SER A 355 -2.85 24.97 4.44
C SER A 355 -2.08 26.13 5.11
N ILE A 356 -1.46 25.91 6.27
CA ILE A 356 -0.73 26.96 7.03
C ILE A 356 0.71 27.13 6.54
N GLU A 357 1.34 26.10 5.95
CA GLU A 357 2.72 26.21 5.44
C GLU A 357 2.85 27.04 4.14
N TYR A 358 1.75 27.64 3.63
CA TYR A 358 1.68 28.35 2.35
C TYR A 358 1.04 29.76 2.40
N ARG A 359 1.15 30.46 3.53
CA ARG A 359 0.91 31.90 3.56
C ARG A 359 2.17 32.70 3.73
#